data_a259cadb2f9c3b3f015eed1d0e7e7189
#
_entry.id   a259cadb2f9c3b3f015eed1d0e7e7189
#
_cell.length_a   1.000
_cell.length_b   1.000
_cell.length_c   1.000
_cell.angle_alpha   90.00
_cell.angle_beta   90.00
_cell.angle_gamma   90.00
#
_symmetry.space_group_name_H-M   'P 1'
#
loop_
_entity.id
_entity.type
_entity.pdbx_description
1 polymer ?
#
loop_
_entity_poly.entity_id
_entity_poly.type
_entity_poly.pdbx_seq_one_letter_code
_entity_poly.pdbx_strand_id
1 'polypeptide(L)'
;MMRINCRNISFFICWSLAFAAVAANSSPAENWPCFRGPTRQGISQERGIPVEWSATSNVAWKTPIPGKGWSSPIVFNNRVFVTTATDGGASFRLVCLDRLTGTILWNKQVLRQKPGHKSSRNSYASSTPVTDGRRIYVLACDGSLAAVSMEGTVVWTNPDFEYYSEHGLAVSPILYKDLLIVPFDGSSPGPDKKVGWQKPWDKAVILALDKNTGKVRWKGRRGSSRIAHITPQILSEGGRGQLISSAGDVVQGFDLTTGERIWTVSNPGEGVVPSLVIGDGLIFATSGFGQPTIRAVRTGGKGNVTKTHVAWKSTDDVSKIPSMLYVKPFLFLVTDSGVAKCLEAATGKVLWRNRLGGRYSASPVWADGRLYFLSEKGKTTVVEARPQFKIVAQNELKEKCGASPAVSQKNIFIRSENNLYSIGRSR
;
A
#
# COMPACT_ATOMS: atom_id res chain seq x y z
N MET A 1 -49.91 -74.95 39.62
CA MET A 1 -49.36 -75.40 38.32
C MET A 1 -49.60 -74.29 37.29
N MET A 2 -48.61 -73.47 37.03
CA MET A 2 -48.73 -72.48 35.96
C MET A 2 -47.31 -72.12 35.45
N ARG A 3 -47.04 -72.51 34.23
CA ARG A 3 -45.74 -72.26 33.56
C ARG A 3 -45.74 -70.83 33.01
N ILE A 4 -44.73 -70.07 33.34
CA ILE A 4 -44.50 -68.75 32.76
C ILE A 4 -43.34 -68.86 31.74
N ASN A 5 -43.66 -68.51 30.47
CA ASN A 5 -42.74 -68.49 29.36
C ASN A 5 -41.93 -67.21 29.40
N CYS A 6 -40.60 -67.28 29.43
CA CYS A 6 -39.66 -66.12 29.18
C CYS A 6 -39.52 -65.93 27.69
N ARG A 7 -39.93 -64.76 27.20
CA ARG A 7 -39.63 -64.24 25.86
C ARG A 7 -38.29 -63.40 25.88
N ASN A 8 -37.34 -63.83 25.08
CA ASN A 8 -36.09 -63.12 24.82
C ASN A 8 -36.39 -61.82 24.10
N ILE A 9 -35.90 -60.66 24.63
CA ILE A 9 -35.91 -59.42 24.02
C ILE A 9 -34.43 -59.10 23.59
N SER A 10 -34.15 -59.16 22.28
CA SER A 10 -32.87 -58.78 21.70
C SER A 10 -32.83 -57.24 21.53
N PHE A 11 -31.95 -56.59 22.27
CA PHE A 11 -31.64 -55.17 22.08
C PHE A 11 -30.71 -55.04 20.90
N PHE A 12 -31.17 -54.43 19.80
CA PHE A 12 -30.34 -53.91 18.73
C PHE A 12 -29.83 -52.50 19.13
N ILE A 13 -28.53 -52.38 19.40
CA ILE A 13 -27.85 -51.09 19.59
C ILE A 13 -27.47 -50.59 18.21
N CYS A 14 -28.22 -49.59 17.70
CA CYS A 14 -27.86 -48.83 16.52
C CYS A 14 -26.76 -47.79 16.87
N TRP A 15 -25.55 -48.03 16.43
CA TRP A 15 -24.47 -47.03 16.49
C TRP A 15 -24.67 -46.03 15.34
N SER A 16 -25.21 -44.86 15.65
CA SER A 16 -25.21 -43.71 14.71
C SER A 16 -23.83 -43.05 14.74
N LEU A 17 -23.04 -43.28 13.70
CA LEU A 17 -21.84 -42.53 13.40
C LEU A 17 -22.23 -41.09 12.98
N ALA A 18 -22.11 -40.14 13.91
CA ALA A 18 -22.21 -38.73 13.60
C ALA A 18 -20.94 -38.31 12.89
N PHE A 19 -20.99 -38.13 11.57
CA PHE A 19 -19.97 -37.44 10.81
C PHE A 19 -20.04 -35.94 11.17
N ALA A 20 -19.17 -35.49 12.04
CA ALA A 20 -18.92 -34.05 12.25
C ALA A 20 -18.27 -33.52 10.98
N ALA A 21 -19.04 -32.85 10.11
CA ALA A 21 -18.51 -32.06 9.03
C ALA A 21 -17.70 -30.90 9.63
N VAL A 22 -16.39 -31.00 9.58
CA VAL A 22 -15.50 -29.88 9.87
C VAL A 22 -15.74 -28.84 8.75
N ALA A 23 -16.59 -27.86 9.06
CA ALA A 23 -16.72 -26.70 8.21
C ALA A 23 -15.35 -26.03 8.12
N ALA A 24 -14.70 -26.16 6.99
CA ALA A 24 -13.49 -25.40 6.68
C ALA A 24 -13.87 -23.92 6.74
N ASN A 25 -13.51 -23.22 7.81
CA ASN A 25 -13.62 -21.78 7.92
C ASN A 25 -12.77 -21.17 6.81
N SER A 26 -13.36 -21.00 5.63
CA SER A 26 -12.76 -20.21 4.57
C SER A 26 -12.77 -18.76 5.06
N SER A 27 -11.59 -18.20 5.34
CA SER A 27 -11.47 -16.76 5.55
C SER A 27 -12.21 -16.03 4.42
N PRO A 28 -13.03 -15.02 4.71
CA PRO A 28 -13.73 -14.30 3.66
C PRO A 28 -12.72 -13.74 2.66
N ALA A 29 -13.06 -13.82 1.39
CA ALA A 29 -12.24 -13.32 0.31
C ALA A 29 -11.89 -11.85 0.54
N GLU A 30 -10.60 -11.54 0.68
CA GLU A 30 -10.14 -10.21 1.02
C GLU A 30 -10.05 -9.33 -0.24
N ASN A 31 -10.66 -8.16 -0.20
CA ASN A 31 -10.43 -7.12 -1.20
C ASN A 31 -9.11 -6.40 -0.91
N TRP A 32 -8.47 -5.86 -1.97
CA TRP A 32 -7.27 -5.02 -1.88
C TRP A 32 -7.57 -3.63 -2.45
N PRO A 33 -8.36 -2.79 -1.75
CA PRO A 33 -9.08 -1.66 -2.35
C PRO A 33 -8.23 -0.41 -2.56
N CYS A 34 -6.98 -0.38 -2.12
CA CYS A 34 -6.09 0.78 -2.19
C CYS A 34 -4.62 0.37 -2.13
N PHE A 35 -3.72 1.34 -2.23
CA PHE A 35 -2.29 1.13 -2.05
C PHE A 35 -1.99 0.43 -0.73
N ARG A 36 -1.29 -0.72 -0.81
CA ARG A 36 -0.94 -1.59 0.32
C ARG A 36 -2.15 -2.20 1.05
N GLY A 37 -3.28 -2.36 0.35
CA GLY A 37 -4.41 -3.16 0.79
C GLY A 37 -5.32 -2.55 1.85
N PRO A 38 -6.20 -3.35 2.46
CA PRO A 38 -7.28 -2.86 3.31
C PRO A 38 -6.78 -2.11 4.54
N THR A 39 -5.61 -2.48 5.06
CA THR A 39 -4.97 -1.79 6.20
C THR A 39 -4.07 -0.63 5.75
N ARG A 40 -3.78 -0.49 4.45
CA ARG A 40 -2.77 0.41 3.89
C ARG A 40 -1.34 0.14 4.38
N GLN A 41 -1.13 -1.03 5.02
CA GLN A 41 0.15 -1.39 5.63
C GLN A 41 0.83 -2.60 4.96
N GLY A 42 0.26 -3.13 3.87
CA GLY A 42 0.83 -4.26 3.12
C GLY A 42 0.57 -5.62 3.78
N ILE A 43 -0.47 -5.72 4.60
CA ILE A 43 -0.83 -6.91 5.36
C ILE A 43 -2.10 -7.53 4.77
N SER A 44 -2.05 -8.83 4.44
CA SER A 44 -3.21 -9.64 4.08
C SER A 44 -3.51 -10.68 5.16
N GLN A 45 -4.79 -10.89 5.46
CA GLN A 45 -5.26 -11.92 6.39
C GLN A 45 -5.52 -13.27 5.68
N GLU A 46 -5.35 -13.32 4.37
CA GLU A 46 -5.59 -14.53 3.60
C GLU A 46 -4.53 -15.61 3.85
N ARG A 47 -4.94 -16.85 3.67
CA ARG A 47 -4.08 -18.05 3.78
C ARG A 47 -4.04 -18.82 2.48
N GLY A 48 -3.02 -19.67 2.32
CA GLY A 48 -2.81 -20.47 1.12
C GLY A 48 -2.33 -19.60 -0.06
N ILE A 49 -1.56 -18.57 0.24
CA ILE A 49 -0.96 -17.68 -0.75
C ILE A 49 0.18 -18.39 -1.47
N PRO A 50 0.33 -18.24 -2.80
CA PRO A 50 1.39 -18.87 -3.58
C PRO A 50 2.78 -18.58 -3.03
N VAL A 51 3.61 -19.60 -2.93
CA VAL A 51 5.00 -19.51 -2.46
C VAL A 51 5.97 -19.63 -3.63
N GLU A 52 5.66 -20.52 -4.58
CA GLU A 52 6.52 -20.83 -5.73
C GLU A 52 5.81 -20.53 -7.04
N TRP A 53 6.52 -19.84 -7.93
CA TRP A 53 6.11 -19.57 -9.31
C TRP A 53 7.31 -19.24 -10.20
N SER A 54 7.08 -19.21 -11.49
CA SER A 54 8.01 -18.70 -12.50
C SER A 54 7.26 -17.85 -13.53
N ALA A 55 7.91 -17.46 -14.61
CA ALA A 55 7.24 -16.76 -15.70
C ALA A 55 6.15 -17.61 -16.40
N THR A 56 6.17 -18.94 -16.22
CA THR A 56 5.29 -19.91 -16.89
C THR A 56 4.60 -20.90 -15.94
N SER A 57 4.96 -20.93 -14.68
CA SER A 57 4.39 -21.85 -13.67
C SER A 57 3.68 -21.08 -12.57
N ASN A 58 2.53 -21.58 -12.11
CA ASN A 58 1.66 -20.94 -11.12
C ASN A 58 1.25 -19.51 -11.49
N VAL A 59 1.15 -19.21 -12.79
CA VAL A 59 0.58 -17.97 -13.33
C VAL A 59 -0.82 -18.31 -13.82
N ALA A 60 -1.83 -17.81 -13.11
CA ALA A 60 -3.23 -17.98 -13.52
C ALA A 60 -3.50 -17.26 -14.85
N TRP A 61 -2.98 -16.06 -14.97
CA TRP A 61 -3.00 -15.30 -16.22
C TRP A 61 -1.93 -14.20 -16.24
N LYS A 62 -1.59 -13.77 -17.46
CA LYS A 62 -0.72 -12.65 -17.78
C LYS A 62 -1.38 -11.81 -18.85
N THR A 63 -1.59 -10.52 -18.59
CA THR A 63 -2.28 -9.62 -19.52
C THR A 63 -1.42 -8.39 -19.81
N PRO A 64 -1.14 -8.07 -21.10
CA PRO A 64 -0.50 -6.82 -21.47
C PRO A 64 -1.34 -5.61 -21.07
N ILE A 65 -0.71 -4.61 -20.44
CA ILE A 65 -1.36 -3.36 -20.07
C ILE A 65 -0.90 -2.24 -21.02
N PRO A 66 -1.80 -1.65 -21.81
CA PRO A 66 -1.44 -0.56 -22.71
C PRO A 66 -0.92 0.67 -21.97
N GLY A 67 0.10 1.34 -22.51
CA GLY A 67 0.70 2.53 -21.93
C GLY A 67 1.72 2.23 -20.83
N LYS A 68 2.09 3.26 -20.05
CA LYS A 68 3.09 3.16 -18.97
C LYS A 68 2.53 3.63 -17.63
N GLY A 69 2.88 2.92 -16.57
CA GLY A 69 2.45 3.28 -15.22
C GLY A 69 3.04 2.38 -14.15
N TRP A 70 3.21 2.92 -12.95
CA TRP A 70 3.68 2.18 -11.76
C TRP A 70 2.64 2.12 -10.65
N SER A 71 1.35 2.43 -10.94
CA SER A 71 0.32 2.19 -9.93
C SER A 71 0.31 0.72 -9.51
N SER A 72 0.18 0.46 -8.23
CA SER A 72 -0.10 -0.90 -7.74
C SER A 72 -1.47 -1.35 -8.22
N PRO A 73 -1.70 -2.64 -8.45
CA PRO A 73 -3.03 -3.15 -8.69
C PRO A 73 -3.88 -3.01 -7.42
N ILE A 74 -5.16 -2.66 -7.60
CA ILE A 74 -6.17 -2.80 -6.57
C ILE A 74 -7.19 -3.83 -7.01
N VAL A 75 -7.77 -4.54 -6.04
CA VAL A 75 -8.73 -5.62 -6.30
C VAL A 75 -9.98 -5.37 -5.49
N PHE A 76 -11.12 -5.41 -6.15
CA PHE A 76 -12.41 -5.35 -5.49
C PHE A 76 -13.38 -6.36 -6.14
N ASN A 77 -13.82 -7.33 -5.37
CA ASN A 77 -14.62 -8.47 -5.85
C ASN A 77 -13.94 -9.16 -7.06
N ASN A 78 -14.60 -9.24 -8.19
CA ASN A 78 -14.10 -9.88 -9.40
C ASN A 78 -13.39 -8.91 -10.36
N ARG A 79 -12.96 -7.75 -9.91
CA ARG A 79 -12.30 -6.73 -10.76
C ARG A 79 -10.93 -6.35 -10.22
N VAL A 80 -9.98 -6.19 -11.14
CA VAL A 80 -8.65 -5.63 -10.87
C VAL A 80 -8.51 -4.32 -11.62
N PHE A 81 -7.97 -3.30 -10.96
CA PHE A 81 -7.78 -1.98 -11.57
C PHE A 81 -6.34 -1.53 -11.48
N VAL A 82 -5.86 -0.92 -12.56
CA VAL A 82 -4.57 -0.22 -12.62
C VAL A 82 -4.72 1.07 -13.40
N THR A 83 -3.93 2.10 -13.05
CA THR A 83 -3.85 3.31 -13.88
C THR A 83 -2.69 3.20 -14.86
N THR A 84 -2.82 3.79 -16.03
CA THR A 84 -1.78 3.86 -17.06
C THR A 84 -1.85 5.19 -17.80
N ALA A 85 -0.78 5.57 -18.49
CA ALA A 85 -0.74 6.77 -19.31
C ALA A 85 -0.26 6.46 -20.72
N THR A 86 -0.95 7.02 -21.72
CA THR A 86 -0.59 6.97 -23.15
C THR A 86 -0.36 8.38 -23.68
N ASP A 87 -0.11 8.53 -24.97
CA ASP A 87 0.05 9.83 -25.67
C ASP A 87 1.11 10.73 -25.01
N GLY A 88 2.31 10.17 -24.79
CA GLY A 88 3.39 10.87 -24.11
C GLY A 88 3.11 11.21 -22.64
N GLY A 89 2.06 10.64 -22.05
CA GLY A 89 1.61 10.89 -20.68
C GLY A 89 0.33 11.73 -20.60
N ALA A 90 -0.15 12.33 -21.69
CA ALA A 90 -1.30 13.24 -21.65
C ALA A 90 -2.65 12.54 -21.44
N SER A 91 -2.79 11.31 -21.88
CA SER A 91 -4.00 10.50 -21.66
C SER A 91 -3.84 9.64 -20.41
N PHE A 92 -4.47 10.05 -19.30
CA PHE A 92 -4.51 9.27 -18.07
C PHE A 92 -5.70 8.31 -18.10
N ARG A 93 -5.41 7.03 -17.98
CA ARG A 93 -6.36 5.96 -18.21
C ARG A 93 -6.49 5.07 -16.98
N LEU A 94 -7.70 4.56 -16.78
CA LEU A 94 -7.99 3.49 -15.83
C LEU A 94 -8.33 2.22 -16.62
N VAL A 95 -7.69 1.12 -16.26
CA VAL A 95 -7.88 -0.19 -16.87
C VAL A 95 -8.54 -1.10 -15.84
N CYS A 96 -9.63 -1.75 -16.21
CA CYS A 96 -10.33 -2.75 -15.43
C CYS A 96 -10.19 -4.12 -16.08
N LEU A 97 -9.77 -5.10 -15.30
CA LEU A 97 -9.66 -6.50 -15.74
C LEU A 97 -10.59 -7.38 -14.92
N ASP A 98 -11.07 -8.44 -15.53
CA ASP A 98 -11.66 -9.55 -14.81
C ASP A 98 -10.58 -10.25 -13.97
N ARG A 99 -10.85 -10.45 -12.70
CA ARG A 99 -9.88 -11.01 -11.74
C ARG A 99 -9.53 -12.48 -12.03
N LEU A 100 -10.49 -13.25 -12.54
CA LEU A 100 -10.32 -14.70 -12.77
C LEU A 100 -9.57 -14.98 -14.07
N THR A 101 -9.93 -14.25 -15.13
CA THR A 101 -9.45 -14.51 -16.49
C THR A 101 -8.35 -13.57 -16.96
N GLY A 102 -8.19 -12.40 -16.30
CA GLY A 102 -7.28 -11.35 -16.74
C GLY A 102 -7.77 -10.60 -17.99
N THR A 103 -8.96 -10.89 -18.49
CA THR A 103 -9.54 -10.18 -19.64
C THR A 103 -9.75 -8.71 -19.32
N ILE A 104 -9.29 -7.82 -20.18
CA ILE A 104 -9.57 -6.37 -20.03
C ILE A 104 -11.05 -6.15 -20.32
N LEU A 105 -11.81 -5.84 -19.28
CA LEU A 105 -13.23 -5.51 -19.38
C LEU A 105 -13.43 -4.13 -19.99
N TRP A 106 -12.59 -3.19 -19.64
CA TRP A 106 -12.54 -1.87 -20.23
C TRP A 106 -11.21 -1.15 -19.96
N ASN A 107 -10.85 -0.22 -20.84
CA ASN A 107 -9.69 0.65 -20.74
C ASN A 107 -10.12 2.05 -21.20
N LYS A 108 -10.33 2.96 -20.26
CA LYS A 108 -10.91 4.27 -20.54
C LYS A 108 -9.99 5.42 -20.14
N GLN A 109 -9.90 6.43 -20.99
CA GLN A 109 -9.32 7.72 -20.58
C GLN A 109 -10.27 8.36 -19.57
N VAL A 110 -9.79 8.62 -18.37
CA VAL A 110 -10.60 9.21 -17.28
C VAL A 110 -10.22 10.67 -17.02
N LEU A 111 -9.00 11.06 -17.39
CA LEU A 111 -8.54 12.45 -17.36
C LEU A 111 -7.62 12.72 -18.55
N ARG A 112 -7.58 13.97 -18.98
CA ARG A 112 -6.50 14.53 -19.77
C ARG A 112 -5.63 15.34 -18.84
N GLN A 113 -4.39 14.90 -18.64
CA GLN A 113 -3.44 15.51 -17.72
C GLN A 113 -2.35 16.26 -18.47
N LYS A 114 -1.65 17.18 -17.74
CA LYS A 114 -0.48 17.89 -18.25
C LYS A 114 0.79 17.15 -17.78
N PRO A 115 1.50 16.41 -18.66
CA PRO A 115 2.73 15.73 -18.27
C PRO A 115 3.80 16.77 -17.89
N GLY A 116 4.19 16.76 -16.62
CA GLY A 116 5.25 17.62 -16.10
C GLY A 116 6.60 16.91 -16.00
N HIS A 117 7.55 17.57 -15.34
CA HIS A 117 8.82 16.95 -14.99
C HIS A 117 8.64 15.77 -14.04
N LYS A 118 9.44 14.74 -14.20
CA LYS A 118 9.49 13.58 -13.32
C LYS A 118 10.85 12.89 -13.35
N SER A 119 11.20 12.19 -12.28
CA SER A 119 12.34 11.28 -12.26
C SER A 119 12.16 10.14 -13.29
N SER A 120 13.25 9.63 -13.85
CA SER A 120 13.26 8.47 -14.73
C SER A 120 12.71 7.19 -14.08
N ARG A 121 12.71 7.10 -12.76
CA ARG A 121 12.11 6.01 -11.97
C ARG A 121 10.60 6.14 -11.82
N ASN A 122 10.04 7.32 -12.07
CA ASN A 122 8.61 7.60 -11.93
C ASN A 122 7.89 7.49 -13.29
N SER A 123 6.57 7.43 -13.26
CA SER A 123 5.71 7.43 -14.44
C SER A 123 4.62 8.49 -14.30
N TYR A 124 3.93 8.79 -15.41
CA TYR A 124 2.78 9.69 -15.40
C TYR A 124 1.49 9.03 -14.86
N ALA A 125 1.59 7.76 -14.36
CA ALA A 125 0.51 7.03 -13.73
C ALA A 125 1.07 6.15 -12.60
N SER A 126 1.74 6.77 -11.61
CA SER A 126 2.31 6.08 -10.45
C SER A 126 1.36 6.04 -9.26
N SER A 127 0.45 7.01 -9.15
CA SER A 127 -0.57 7.02 -8.10
C SER A 127 -1.47 5.77 -8.22
N THR A 128 -1.58 5.04 -7.12
CA THR A 128 -2.47 3.88 -7.04
C THR A 128 -3.89 4.36 -6.73
N PRO A 129 -4.90 3.92 -7.50
CA PRO A 129 -6.28 4.29 -7.24
C PRO A 129 -6.78 3.72 -5.90
N VAL A 130 -7.88 4.26 -5.39
CA VAL A 130 -8.61 3.73 -4.23
C VAL A 130 -10.08 3.55 -4.58
N THR A 131 -10.72 2.52 -4.01
CA THR A 131 -12.15 2.26 -4.24
C THR A 131 -12.90 1.99 -2.94
N ASP A 132 -14.17 2.41 -2.89
CA ASP A 132 -15.15 2.04 -1.87
C ASP A 132 -16.13 0.96 -2.34
N GLY A 133 -15.86 0.38 -3.53
CA GLY A 133 -16.72 -0.62 -4.17
C GLY A 133 -17.88 -0.04 -4.98
N ARG A 134 -18.14 1.26 -4.90
CA ARG A 134 -19.10 1.99 -5.73
C ARG A 134 -18.41 2.84 -6.78
N ARG A 135 -17.29 3.44 -6.41
CA ARG A 135 -16.47 4.31 -7.28
C ARG A 135 -15.00 4.01 -7.11
N ILE A 136 -14.23 4.34 -8.12
CA ILE A 136 -12.78 4.33 -8.11
C ILE A 136 -12.32 5.79 -8.16
N TYR A 137 -11.45 6.18 -7.24
CA TYR A 137 -10.90 7.53 -7.14
C TYR A 137 -9.46 7.51 -7.64
N VAL A 138 -9.14 8.40 -8.54
CA VAL A 138 -7.84 8.46 -9.21
C VAL A 138 -7.22 9.84 -9.07
N LEU A 139 -5.89 9.88 -9.06
CA LEU A 139 -5.08 11.09 -9.00
C LEU A 139 -4.07 11.06 -10.15
N ALA A 140 -4.15 12.06 -11.02
CA ALA A 140 -3.27 12.24 -12.16
C ALA A 140 -1.95 12.96 -11.78
N CYS A 141 -0.94 12.92 -12.65
CA CYS A 141 0.41 13.44 -12.35
C CYS A 141 0.46 14.95 -12.18
N ASP A 142 -0.50 15.70 -12.71
CA ASP A 142 -0.63 17.16 -12.60
C ASP A 142 -1.44 17.62 -11.39
N GLY A 143 -1.97 16.68 -10.60
CA GLY A 143 -2.81 16.95 -9.44
C GLY A 143 -4.31 16.85 -9.69
N SER A 144 -4.74 16.65 -10.95
CA SER A 144 -6.14 16.47 -11.29
C SER A 144 -6.69 15.17 -10.66
N LEU A 145 -7.93 15.24 -10.17
CA LEU A 145 -8.63 14.15 -9.52
C LEU A 145 -9.90 13.77 -10.29
N ALA A 146 -10.27 12.50 -10.21
CA ALA A 146 -11.57 12.05 -10.71
C ALA A 146 -12.15 10.93 -9.85
N ALA A 147 -13.49 10.85 -9.83
CA ALA A 147 -14.23 9.66 -9.43
C ALA A 147 -14.85 9.00 -10.67
N VAL A 148 -14.68 7.69 -10.73
CA VAL A 148 -15.10 6.86 -11.86
C VAL A 148 -15.99 5.75 -11.33
N SER A 149 -17.11 5.44 -12.02
CA SER A 149 -17.96 4.29 -11.65
C SER A 149 -17.21 2.97 -11.87
N MET A 150 -17.74 1.89 -11.33
CA MET A 150 -17.15 0.55 -11.55
C MET A 150 -17.21 0.13 -13.04
N GLU A 151 -18.05 0.74 -13.85
CA GLU A 151 -18.20 0.53 -15.30
C GLU A 151 -17.32 1.47 -16.14
N GLY A 152 -16.53 2.35 -15.47
CA GLY A 152 -15.57 3.25 -16.10
C GLY A 152 -16.17 4.56 -16.60
N THR A 153 -17.34 4.97 -16.11
CA THR A 153 -17.94 6.28 -16.41
C THR A 153 -17.40 7.30 -15.41
N VAL A 154 -16.89 8.42 -15.90
CA VAL A 154 -16.44 9.54 -15.05
C VAL A 154 -17.66 10.17 -14.38
N VAL A 155 -17.66 10.19 -13.05
CA VAL A 155 -18.74 10.75 -12.22
C VAL A 155 -18.52 12.22 -11.92
N TRP A 156 -17.29 12.56 -11.55
CA TRP A 156 -16.84 13.93 -11.39
C TRP A 156 -15.32 14.03 -11.66
N THR A 157 -14.89 15.23 -12.00
CA THR A 157 -13.47 15.61 -12.10
C THR A 157 -13.23 16.85 -11.28
N ASN A 158 -12.01 16.98 -10.76
CA ASN A 158 -11.53 18.20 -10.12
C ASN A 158 -10.11 18.51 -10.63
N PRO A 159 -9.96 19.48 -11.56
CA PRO A 159 -8.68 19.93 -12.10
C PRO A 159 -8.08 21.12 -11.36
N ASP A 160 -8.69 21.56 -10.22
CA ASP A 160 -8.39 22.84 -9.57
C ASP A 160 -7.03 22.85 -8.82
N PHE A 161 -6.33 21.72 -8.82
CA PHE A 161 -5.05 21.58 -8.12
C PHE A 161 -3.91 21.42 -9.12
N GLU A 162 -2.94 22.31 -9.05
CA GLU A 162 -1.69 22.15 -9.75
C GLU A 162 -0.66 21.48 -8.83
N TYR A 163 -0.09 20.38 -9.30
CA TYR A 163 0.98 19.69 -8.60
C TYR A 163 2.28 19.79 -9.39
N TYR A 164 3.30 20.29 -8.76
CA TYR A 164 4.67 20.24 -9.26
C TYR A 164 5.57 19.51 -8.27
N SER A 165 6.44 18.68 -8.78
CA SER A 165 7.47 18.00 -8.01
C SER A 165 8.68 17.75 -8.89
N GLU A 166 9.88 17.98 -8.37
CA GLU A 166 11.13 17.65 -9.05
C GLU A 166 11.24 16.15 -9.39
N HIS A 167 10.46 15.30 -8.72
CA HIS A 167 10.46 13.86 -8.95
C HIS A 167 9.17 13.31 -9.59
N GLY A 168 8.18 14.17 -9.83
CA GLY A 168 6.84 13.79 -10.28
C GLY A 168 5.97 13.25 -9.14
N LEU A 169 4.67 13.13 -9.39
CA LEU A 169 3.70 12.65 -8.39
C LEU A 169 3.76 11.14 -8.26
N ALA A 170 3.77 10.64 -7.02
CA ALA A 170 3.70 9.21 -6.70
C ALA A 170 2.86 8.89 -5.45
N VAL A 171 2.28 9.89 -4.80
CA VAL A 171 1.37 9.70 -3.67
C VAL A 171 0.08 9.01 -4.13
N SER A 172 -0.53 8.21 -3.26
CA SER A 172 -1.83 7.58 -3.52
C SER A 172 -2.90 8.15 -2.59
N PRO A 173 -4.12 8.37 -3.09
CA PRO A 173 -5.24 8.83 -2.28
C PRO A 173 -5.71 7.73 -1.31
N ILE A 174 -6.34 8.15 -0.21
CA ILE A 174 -7.03 7.25 0.72
C ILE A 174 -8.48 7.69 0.95
N LEU A 175 -9.31 6.76 1.37
CA LEU A 175 -10.69 7.03 1.79
C LEU A 175 -10.82 6.94 3.32
N TYR A 176 -11.60 7.87 3.87
CA TYR A 176 -12.08 7.82 5.24
C TYR A 176 -13.51 8.36 5.33
N LYS A 177 -14.47 7.50 5.63
CA LYS A 177 -15.91 7.84 5.59
C LYS A 177 -16.28 8.49 4.24
N ASP A 178 -16.70 9.75 4.26
CA ASP A 178 -17.08 10.52 3.07
C ASP A 178 -15.93 11.36 2.49
N LEU A 179 -14.71 11.21 3.02
CA LEU A 179 -13.56 11.96 2.59
C LEU A 179 -12.66 11.16 1.66
N LEU A 180 -12.22 11.80 0.59
CA LEU A 180 -11.07 11.44 -0.22
C LEU A 180 -9.90 12.32 0.23
N ILE A 181 -8.84 11.71 0.78
CA ILE A 181 -7.70 12.44 1.36
C ILE A 181 -6.46 12.23 0.52
N VAL A 182 -5.79 13.33 0.18
CA VAL A 182 -4.63 13.36 -0.72
C VAL A 182 -3.58 14.35 -0.19
N PRO A 183 -2.36 13.90 0.12
CA PRO A 183 -1.25 14.80 0.38
C PRO A 183 -0.77 15.46 -0.92
N PHE A 184 -0.56 16.76 -0.88
CA PHE A 184 0.04 17.57 -1.95
C PHE A 184 1.37 18.15 -1.46
N ASP A 185 2.34 17.26 -1.28
CA ASP A 185 3.69 17.56 -0.77
C ASP A 185 4.66 17.71 -1.95
N GLY A 186 4.41 18.69 -2.79
CA GLY A 186 5.23 18.95 -3.97
C GLY A 186 6.49 19.78 -3.67
N SER A 187 7.07 20.35 -4.73
CA SER A 187 8.16 21.30 -4.70
C SER A 187 7.86 22.52 -5.57
N SER A 188 8.66 23.57 -5.45
CA SER A 188 8.44 24.82 -6.18
C SER A 188 8.66 24.64 -7.69
N PRO A 189 7.74 25.09 -8.54
CA PRO A 189 7.96 25.19 -9.98
C PRO A 189 8.87 26.39 -10.36
N GLY A 190 9.20 27.27 -9.42
CA GLY A 190 10.02 28.46 -9.60
C GLY A 190 11.47 28.18 -10.02
N PRO A 191 12.31 29.23 -10.18
CA PRO A 191 13.68 29.06 -10.66
C PRO A 191 14.58 28.27 -9.72
N ASP A 192 14.42 28.41 -8.40
CA ASP A 192 15.14 27.58 -7.42
C ASP A 192 14.42 26.23 -7.20
N LYS A 193 14.84 25.21 -7.95
CA LYS A 193 14.31 23.85 -7.87
C LYS A 193 14.58 23.13 -6.54
N LYS A 194 15.41 23.72 -5.68
CA LYS A 194 15.71 23.16 -4.35
C LYS A 194 14.59 23.44 -3.33
N VAL A 195 13.76 24.47 -3.60
CA VAL A 195 12.65 24.85 -2.70
C VAL A 195 11.54 23.79 -2.74
N GLY A 196 11.19 23.29 -1.58
CA GLY A 196 10.28 22.16 -1.38
C GLY A 196 10.99 20.81 -1.42
N TRP A 197 12.21 20.72 -1.93
CA TRP A 197 13.01 19.50 -1.95
C TRP A 197 14.16 19.55 -0.93
N GLN A 198 15.26 20.25 -1.25
CA GLN A 198 16.41 20.40 -0.33
C GLN A 198 16.23 21.54 0.68
N LYS A 199 15.45 22.54 0.32
CA LYS A 199 15.00 23.63 1.21
C LYS A 199 13.53 23.42 1.53
N PRO A 200 13.11 23.60 2.80
CA PRO A 200 11.68 23.51 3.14
C PRO A 200 10.89 24.64 2.48
N TRP A 201 9.57 24.44 2.31
CA TRP A 201 8.61 25.49 1.93
C TRP A 201 7.31 25.32 2.70
N ASP A 202 6.41 26.31 2.64
CA ASP A 202 5.17 26.36 3.42
C ASP A 202 3.89 26.10 2.60
N LYS A 203 4.05 25.69 1.33
CA LYS A 203 2.93 25.46 0.40
C LYS A 203 2.37 24.03 0.44
N ALA A 204 3.09 23.10 1.09
CA ALA A 204 2.64 21.71 1.20
C ALA A 204 1.36 21.63 2.04
N VAL A 205 0.37 20.89 1.51
CA VAL A 205 -0.94 20.72 2.14
C VAL A 205 -1.41 19.26 2.04
N ILE A 206 -2.29 18.89 2.94
CA ILE A 206 -3.12 17.69 2.78
C ILE A 206 -4.52 18.18 2.42
N LEU A 207 -5.07 17.64 1.33
CA LEU A 207 -6.43 17.94 0.90
C LEU A 207 -7.37 16.83 1.37
N ALA A 208 -8.52 17.20 1.89
CA ALA A 208 -9.66 16.31 2.01
C ALA A 208 -10.83 16.85 1.20
N LEU A 209 -11.31 16.01 0.30
CA LEU A 209 -12.44 16.31 -0.56
C LEU A 209 -13.64 15.46 -0.15
N ASP A 210 -14.83 15.98 -0.37
CA ASP A 210 -16.02 15.16 -0.36
C ASP A 210 -15.95 14.15 -1.51
N LYS A 211 -15.91 12.87 -1.20
CA LYS A 211 -15.73 11.81 -2.20
C LYS A 211 -16.86 11.72 -3.21
N ASN A 212 -18.06 12.26 -2.90
CA ASN A 212 -19.21 12.19 -3.78
C ASN A 212 -19.23 13.31 -4.81
N THR A 213 -18.66 14.48 -4.46
CA THR A 213 -18.73 15.69 -5.29
C THR A 213 -17.36 16.17 -5.78
N GLY A 214 -16.26 15.71 -5.19
CA GLY A 214 -14.91 16.20 -5.48
C GLY A 214 -14.61 17.60 -4.91
N LYS A 215 -15.53 18.21 -4.14
CA LYS A 215 -15.35 19.53 -3.52
C LYS A 215 -14.48 19.45 -2.28
N VAL A 216 -13.60 20.43 -2.07
CA VAL A 216 -12.75 20.51 -0.88
C VAL A 216 -13.59 20.71 0.37
N ARG A 217 -13.35 19.88 1.38
CA ARG A 217 -13.92 19.97 2.72
C ARG A 217 -12.98 20.70 3.68
N TRP A 218 -11.68 20.37 3.61
CA TRP A 218 -10.65 21.05 4.38
C TRP A 218 -9.25 20.92 3.71
N LYS A 219 -8.34 21.82 4.11
CA LYS A 219 -6.93 21.84 3.74
C LYS A 219 -6.08 21.86 5.00
N GLY A 220 -5.35 20.78 5.27
CA GLY A 220 -4.41 20.66 6.37
C GLY A 220 -3.04 21.22 6.00
N ARG A 221 -2.62 22.34 6.60
CA ARG A 221 -1.30 22.95 6.34
C ARG A 221 -0.20 22.21 7.10
N ARG A 222 0.84 21.78 6.40
CA ARG A 222 2.01 21.18 7.04
C ARG A 222 2.89 22.20 7.76
N GLY A 223 2.87 23.46 7.36
CA GLY A 223 3.89 24.45 7.69
C GLY A 223 5.16 24.21 6.88
N SER A 224 6.29 24.74 7.35
CA SER A 224 7.57 24.55 6.69
C SER A 224 7.97 23.08 6.67
N SER A 225 8.04 22.46 5.49
CA SER A 225 8.34 21.04 5.30
C SER A 225 8.95 20.78 3.90
N ARG A 226 9.43 19.56 3.69
CA ARG A 226 10.01 19.10 2.43
C ARG A 226 9.15 18.06 1.76
N ILE A 227 9.35 17.87 0.46
CA ILE A 227 8.62 16.96 -0.43
C ILE A 227 8.39 15.56 0.16
N ALA A 228 7.21 15.01 -0.12
CA ALA A 228 6.87 13.61 0.18
C ALA A 228 6.06 12.96 -0.92
N HIS A 229 6.18 11.65 -1.02
CA HIS A 229 5.38 10.78 -1.90
C HIS A 229 4.66 9.69 -1.11
N ILE A 230 4.41 9.93 0.16
CA ILE A 230 3.83 8.94 1.08
C ILE A 230 2.31 8.86 0.94
N THR A 231 1.77 7.67 1.17
CA THR A 231 0.35 7.49 1.43
C THR A 231 0.12 7.54 2.94
N PRO A 232 -0.78 8.43 3.44
CA PRO A 232 -0.99 8.62 4.86
C PRO A 232 -1.71 7.42 5.49
N GLN A 233 -1.65 7.35 6.83
CA GLN A 233 -2.36 6.36 7.63
C GLN A 233 -3.42 7.02 8.51
N ILE A 234 -4.41 6.22 8.90
CA ILE A 234 -5.43 6.62 9.85
C ILE A 234 -5.16 5.87 11.15
N LEU A 235 -4.98 6.62 12.23
CA LEU A 235 -4.90 6.12 13.58
C LEU A 235 -6.26 6.34 14.25
N SER A 236 -6.87 5.26 14.70
CA SER A 236 -8.14 5.31 15.46
C SER A 236 -7.87 4.86 16.89
N GLU A 237 -7.71 5.80 17.80
CA GLU A 237 -7.52 5.55 19.23
C GLU A 237 -8.52 6.40 20.04
N GLY A 238 -9.14 5.82 21.05
CA GLY A 238 -10.04 6.53 21.97
C GLY A 238 -11.25 7.20 21.31
N GLY A 239 -11.74 6.67 20.20
CA GLY A 239 -12.92 7.21 19.49
C GLY A 239 -12.63 8.44 18.60
N ARG A 240 -11.43 9.01 18.65
CA ARG A 240 -11.00 10.11 17.77
C ARG A 240 -10.01 9.59 16.73
N GLY A 241 -10.32 9.79 15.45
CA GLY A 241 -9.43 9.46 14.37
C GLY A 241 -8.41 10.57 14.10
N GLN A 242 -7.15 10.22 13.90
CA GLN A 242 -6.10 11.11 13.42
C GLN A 242 -5.58 10.66 12.08
N LEU A 243 -5.30 11.59 11.20
CA LEU A 243 -4.52 11.34 10.00
C LEU A 243 -3.04 11.47 10.33
N ILE A 244 -2.27 10.42 10.10
CA ILE A 244 -0.83 10.43 10.31
C ILE A 244 -0.14 10.50 8.95
N SER A 245 0.69 11.51 8.77
CA SER A 245 1.39 11.74 7.51
C SER A 245 2.80 12.29 7.76
N SER A 246 3.78 11.79 7.02
CA SER A 246 5.14 12.31 7.05
C SER A 246 5.45 13.15 5.82
N ALA A 247 6.41 14.04 5.95
CA ALA A 247 7.08 14.72 4.85
C ALA A 247 8.60 14.53 5.01
N GLY A 248 9.42 15.11 4.15
CA GLY A 248 10.86 14.85 4.14
C GLY A 248 11.54 15.07 5.50
N ASP A 249 11.04 16.01 6.28
CA ASP A 249 11.63 16.47 7.53
C ASP A 249 10.66 16.50 8.72
N VAL A 250 9.44 15.97 8.57
CA VAL A 250 8.43 15.93 9.64
C VAL A 250 7.59 14.65 9.63
N VAL A 251 7.11 14.25 10.80
CA VAL A 251 6.00 13.31 10.99
C VAL A 251 4.91 14.07 11.76
N GLN A 252 3.68 14.05 11.27
CA GLN A 252 2.62 14.90 11.79
C GLN A 252 1.31 14.14 11.94
N GLY A 253 0.55 14.49 12.98
CA GLY A 253 -0.83 14.09 13.17
C GLY A 253 -1.79 15.24 12.91
N PHE A 254 -2.89 14.96 12.20
CA PHE A 254 -3.92 15.92 11.86
C PHE A 254 -5.28 15.43 12.33
N ASP A 255 -6.16 16.34 12.70
CA ASP A 255 -7.56 16.04 12.95
C ASP A 255 -8.25 15.66 11.63
N LEU A 256 -8.92 14.51 11.59
CA LEU A 256 -9.59 14.01 10.39
C LEU A 256 -10.82 14.82 9.97
N THR A 257 -11.39 15.60 10.88
CA THR A 257 -12.61 16.39 10.62
C THR A 257 -12.28 17.78 10.10
N THR A 258 -11.25 18.42 10.68
CA THR A 258 -10.91 19.83 10.40
C THR A 258 -9.65 20.00 9.56
N GLY A 259 -8.76 18.99 9.52
CA GLY A 259 -7.44 19.10 8.90
C GLY A 259 -6.43 19.90 9.76
N GLU A 260 -6.78 20.28 10.98
CA GLU A 260 -5.87 20.97 11.88
C GLU A 260 -4.72 20.04 12.31
N ARG A 261 -3.51 20.57 12.29
CA ARG A 261 -2.33 19.86 12.76
C ARG A 261 -2.32 19.79 14.28
N ILE A 262 -2.35 18.57 14.82
CA ILE A 262 -2.40 18.31 16.27
C ILE A 262 -0.98 18.33 16.84
N TRP A 263 -0.07 17.60 16.21
CA TRP A 263 1.32 17.45 16.67
C TRP A 263 2.31 17.32 15.52
N THR A 264 3.58 17.55 15.83
CA THR A 264 4.71 17.40 14.90
C THR A 264 5.89 16.79 15.61
N VAL A 265 6.53 15.83 14.95
CA VAL A 265 7.91 15.39 15.20
C VAL A 265 8.76 15.89 14.05
N SER A 266 9.77 16.71 14.33
CA SER A 266 10.74 17.17 13.33
C SER A 266 11.89 16.18 13.21
N ASN A 267 12.41 16.01 11.99
CA ASN A 267 13.56 15.16 11.71
C ASN A 267 14.38 15.72 10.55
N PRO A 268 15.72 15.52 10.56
CA PRO A 268 16.50 15.82 9.38
C PRO A 268 16.13 14.84 8.25
N GLY A 269 16.08 15.34 7.01
CA GLY A 269 15.78 14.52 5.84
C GLY A 269 15.45 15.37 4.63
N GLU A 270 15.60 14.76 3.46
CA GLU A 270 15.23 15.33 2.17
C GLU A 270 14.32 14.35 1.45
N GLY A 271 13.10 14.73 1.13
CA GLY A 271 12.16 13.88 0.44
C GLY A 271 11.90 12.51 1.11
N VAL A 272 10.70 12.09 1.18
CA VAL A 272 10.34 10.78 1.71
C VAL A 272 9.41 10.05 0.75
N VAL A 273 9.67 8.77 0.51
CA VAL A 273 8.85 7.90 -0.35
C VAL A 273 8.13 6.81 0.46
N PRO A 274 8.80 6.12 1.41
CA PRO A 274 8.17 5.06 2.17
C PRO A 274 7.00 5.58 2.99
N SER A 275 5.82 4.95 2.82
CA SER A 275 4.68 5.17 3.71
C SER A 275 4.97 4.62 5.09
N LEU A 276 4.52 5.32 6.12
CA LEU A 276 4.64 4.91 7.51
C LEU A 276 3.74 3.70 7.82
N VAL A 277 4.06 2.97 8.88
CA VAL A 277 3.23 1.91 9.43
C VAL A 277 2.99 2.15 10.93
N ILE A 278 1.89 1.63 11.45
CA ILE A 278 1.44 1.86 12.84
C ILE A 278 1.17 0.53 13.51
N GLY A 279 1.60 0.39 14.75
CA GLY A 279 1.28 -0.75 15.59
C GLY A 279 1.76 -0.58 17.03
N ASP A 280 1.04 -1.18 17.99
CA ASP A 280 1.32 -1.19 19.43
C ASP A 280 1.66 0.22 20.00
N GLY A 281 0.87 1.24 19.64
CA GLY A 281 1.07 2.61 20.11
C GLY A 281 2.29 3.32 19.51
N LEU A 282 2.91 2.77 18.46
CA LEU A 282 4.06 3.32 17.76
C LEU A 282 3.75 3.59 16.28
N ILE A 283 4.29 4.68 15.78
CA ILE A 283 4.32 5.07 14.38
C ILE A 283 5.74 4.90 13.88
N PHE A 284 5.95 4.03 12.89
CA PHE A 284 7.27 3.81 12.29
C PHE A 284 7.35 4.58 10.98
N ALA A 285 8.25 5.54 10.92
CA ALA A 285 8.44 6.41 9.75
C ALA A 285 9.93 6.49 9.37
N THR A 286 10.19 6.71 8.08
CA THR A 286 11.53 7.03 7.59
C THR A 286 11.62 8.50 7.22
N SER A 287 12.83 9.06 7.19
CA SER A 287 13.08 10.39 6.64
C SER A 287 13.56 10.38 5.18
N GLY A 288 13.64 9.21 4.55
CA GLY A 288 14.02 9.08 3.15
C GLY A 288 15.46 9.51 2.83
N PHE A 289 15.62 10.44 1.89
CA PHE A 289 16.94 10.87 1.39
C PHE A 289 17.62 11.91 2.32
N GLY A 290 18.87 12.25 2.01
CA GLY A 290 19.70 13.16 2.79
C GLY A 290 20.32 12.49 4.00
N GLN A 291 19.59 12.36 5.08
CA GLN A 291 20.00 11.64 6.31
C GLN A 291 18.95 10.56 6.63
N PRO A 292 19.00 9.41 5.93
CA PRO A 292 18.01 8.36 6.10
C PRO A 292 17.95 7.87 7.55
N THR A 293 16.76 7.91 8.13
CA THR A 293 16.55 7.50 9.54
C THR A 293 15.22 6.81 9.68
N ILE A 294 15.17 5.67 10.37
CA ILE A 294 13.93 5.09 10.87
C ILE A 294 13.65 5.68 12.25
N ARG A 295 12.40 6.04 12.52
CA ARG A 295 11.93 6.47 13.84
C ARG A 295 10.70 5.72 14.25
N ALA A 296 10.68 5.33 15.53
CA ALA A 296 9.46 4.96 16.20
C ALA A 296 8.98 6.16 17.02
N VAL A 297 7.79 6.62 16.74
CA VAL A 297 7.16 7.76 17.41
C VAL A 297 5.96 7.25 18.19
N ARG A 298 5.87 7.55 19.48
CA ARG A 298 4.69 7.22 20.29
C ARG A 298 3.47 7.98 19.77
N THR A 299 2.33 7.32 19.77
CA THR A 299 1.05 7.98 19.46
C THR A 299 0.68 9.00 20.53
N GLY A 300 -0.23 9.93 20.17
CA GLY A 300 -0.69 10.99 21.09
C GLY A 300 0.15 12.26 21.05
N GLY A 301 -0.02 13.11 22.06
CA GLY A 301 0.67 14.38 22.18
C GLY A 301 -0.01 15.57 21.50
N LYS A 302 0.53 16.78 21.71
CA LYS A 302 0.06 18.04 21.10
C LYS A 302 1.25 18.99 20.88
N GLY A 303 1.23 19.74 19.78
CA GLY A 303 2.30 20.69 19.44
C GLY A 303 3.58 20.00 18.98
N ASN A 304 4.75 20.52 19.31
CA ASN A 304 6.02 19.92 18.96
C ASN A 304 6.41 18.85 20.00
N VAL A 305 6.30 17.59 19.61
CA VAL A 305 6.58 16.44 20.49
C VAL A 305 7.91 15.73 20.15
N THR A 306 8.78 16.36 19.40
CA THR A 306 10.06 15.78 18.94
C THR A 306 10.91 15.23 20.09
N LYS A 307 10.99 15.94 21.21
CA LYS A 307 11.83 15.56 22.37
C LYS A 307 11.18 14.50 23.28
N THR A 308 9.87 14.32 23.19
CA THR A 308 9.11 13.48 24.15
C THR A 308 8.55 12.21 23.55
N HIS A 309 8.27 12.17 22.23
CA HIS A 309 7.56 11.05 21.62
C HIS A 309 8.43 10.17 20.73
N VAL A 310 9.67 10.55 20.40
CA VAL A 310 10.58 9.63 19.70
C VAL A 310 11.04 8.55 20.70
N ALA A 311 10.56 7.31 20.47
CA ALA A 311 10.89 6.17 21.33
C ALA A 311 12.33 5.67 21.04
N TRP A 312 12.64 5.52 19.74
CA TRP A 312 13.96 5.16 19.26
C TRP A 312 14.17 5.63 17.82
N LYS A 313 15.43 5.65 17.38
CA LYS A 313 15.84 5.96 16.01
C LYS A 313 16.97 5.04 15.55
N SER A 314 17.06 4.77 14.25
CA SER A 314 18.15 4.02 13.62
C SER A 314 18.49 4.65 12.28
N THR A 315 19.80 4.75 11.99
CA THR A 315 20.32 5.24 10.70
C THR A 315 20.93 4.13 9.86
N ASP A 316 20.95 2.90 10.38
CA ASP A 316 21.56 1.75 9.74
C ASP A 316 20.62 1.11 8.70
N ASP A 317 21.09 0.99 7.46
CA ASP A 317 20.36 0.39 6.32
C ASP A 317 18.87 0.78 6.26
N VAL A 318 18.63 2.07 6.09
CA VAL A 318 17.28 2.63 6.02
C VAL A 318 16.72 2.50 4.60
N SER A 319 15.49 2.04 4.48
CA SER A 319 14.76 2.06 3.21
C SER A 319 14.43 3.50 2.80
N LYS A 320 14.74 3.86 1.54
CA LYS A 320 14.44 5.18 0.97
C LYS A 320 13.25 5.16 0.02
N ILE A 321 12.86 3.99 -0.50
CA ILE A 321 11.76 3.84 -1.46
C ILE A 321 10.73 2.80 -0.98
N PRO A 322 11.08 1.52 -0.70
CA PRO A 322 10.11 0.56 -0.18
C PRO A 322 9.62 0.93 1.23
N SER A 323 8.31 0.81 1.45
CA SER A 323 7.73 0.97 2.78
C SER A 323 8.02 -0.23 3.67
N MET A 324 8.03 -0.03 4.98
CA MET A 324 8.19 -1.08 5.99
C MET A 324 6.92 -1.92 6.15
N LEU A 325 7.05 -3.07 6.81
CA LEU A 325 5.94 -3.89 7.30
C LEU A 325 6.04 -4.01 8.82
N TYR A 326 4.95 -3.71 9.51
CA TYR A 326 4.80 -4.05 10.92
C TYR A 326 3.99 -5.35 11.04
N VAL A 327 4.62 -6.40 11.53
CA VAL A 327 4.00 -7.70 11.85
C VAL A 327 4.38 -8.03 13.28
N LYS A 328 3.46 -7.79 14.20
CA LYS A 328 3.69 -7.89 15.64
C LYS A 328 4.47 -9.14 16.05
N PRO A 329 5.55 -9.02 16.84
CA PRO A 329 6.13 -7.79 17.41
C PRO A 329 7.28 -7.20 16.55
N PHE A 330 7.37 -7.50 15.26
CA PHE A 330 8.52 -7.21 14.41
C PHE A 330 8.24 -6.10 13.39
N LEU A 331 9.30 -5.38 13.04
CA LEU A 331 9.35 -4.46 11.92
C LEU A 331 10.27 -5.03 10.85
N PHE A 332 9.73 -5.24 9.63
CA PHE A 332 10.49 -5.74 8.49
C PHE A 332 10.65 -4.66 7.43
N LEU A 333 11.79 -4.65 6.78
CA LEU A 333 12.06 -3.75 5.67
C LEU A 333 13.02 -4.37 4.66
N VAL A 334 13.06 -3.80 3.47
CA VAL A 334 14.12 -3.97 2.49
C VAL A 334 14.58 -2.60 2.02
N THR A 335 15.89 -2.38 1.95
CA THR A 335 16.43 -1.15 1.37
C THR A 335 16.32 -1.15 -0.13
N ASP A 336 16.38 0.01 -0.75
CA ASP A 336 16.46 0.16 -2.22
C ASP A 336 17.68 -0.52 -2.85
N SER A 337 18.71 -0.83 -2.08
CA SER A 337 19.91 -1.59 -2.48
C SER A 337 19.84 -3.10 -2.16
N GLY A 338 18.72 -3.59 -1.65
CA GLY A 338 18.46 -5.02 -1.44
C GLY A 338 19.01 -5.62 -0.15
N VAL A 339 19.14 -4.82 0.90
CA VAL A 339 19.37 -5.32 2.27
C VAL A 339 18.03 -5.45 2.99
N ALA A 340 17.65 -6.67 3.36
CA ALA A 340 16.48 -6.93 4.17
C ALA A 340 16.84 -7.02 5.65
N LYS A 341 15.95 -6.52 6.52
CA LYS A 341 16.13 -6.50 7.98
C LYS A 341 14.85 -6.87 8.71
N CYS A 342 15.02 -7.46 9.87
CA CYS A 342 14.01 -7.59 10.91
C CYS A 342 14.49 -6.85 12.14
N LEU A 343 13.65 -6.01 12.71
CA LEU A 343 13.87 -5.34 13.97
C LEU A 343 12.78 -5.73 14.97
N GLU A 344 13.15 -5.77 16.24
CA GLU A 344 12.18 -5.72 17.31
C GLU A 344 11.51 -4.33 17.30
N ALA A 345 10.20 -4.29 17.11
CA ALA A 345 9.51 -3.02 16.87
C ALA A 345 9.55 -2.07 18.07
N ALA A 346 9.50 -2.60 19.30
CA ALA A 346 9.51 -1.81 20.52
C ALA A 346 10.83 -1.05 20.77
N THR A 347 11.98 -1.63 20.38
CA THR A 347 13.32 -1.13 20.73
C THR A 347 14.15 -0.70 19.53
N GLY A 348 13.79 -1.15 18.32
CA GLY A 348 14.61 -0.96 17.12
C GLY A 348 15.83 -1.89 17.03
N LYS A 349 15.98 -2.86 17.98
CA LYS A 349 17.05 -3.84 17.95
C LYS A 349 16.99 -4.69 16.68
N VAL A 350 18.09 -4.77 15.94
CA VAL A 350 18.20 -5.61 14.75
C VAL A 350 18.31 -7.07 15.18
N LEU A 351 17.37 -7.90 14.71
CA LEU A 351 17.32 -9.34 14.96
C LEU A 351 18.04 -10.13 13.86
N TRP A 352 17.87 -9.70 12.60
CA TRP A 352 18.65 -10.19 11.47
C TRP A 352 18.78 -9.13 10.38
N ARG A 353 19.83 -9.29 9.57
CA ARG A 353 20.18 -8.46 8.43
C ARG A 353 20.75 -9.36 7.33
N ASN A 354 20.17 -9.34 6.13
CA ASN A 354 20.61 -10.18 5.03
C ASN A 354 20.49 -9.47 3.69
N ARG A 355 21.42 -9.75 2.78
CA ARG A 355 21.39 -9.22 1.42
C ARG A 355 20.60 -10.14 0.51
N LEU A 356 19.48 -9.64 -0.04
CA LEU A 356 18.67 -10.34 -1.04
C LEU A 356 19.21 -10.13 -2.46
N GLY A 357 20.04 -9.09 -2.65
CA GLY A 357 20.55 -8.66 -3.96
C GLY A 357 19.52 -7.89 -4.79
N GLY A 358 20.01 -7.22 -5.85
CA GLY A 358 19.16 -6.41 -6.72
C GLY A 358 18.76 -5.05 -6.12
N ARG A 359 17.84 -4.38 -6.81
CA ARG A 359 17.26 -3.09 -6.43
C ARG A 359 15.78 -3.25 -6.15
N TYR A 360 15.26 -2.43 -5.25
CA TYR A 360 13.87 -2.50 -4.80
C TYR A 360 13.22 -1.12 -4.85
N SER A 361 12.05 -1.04 -5.49
CA SER A 361 11.14 0.10 -5.45
C SER A 361 9.78 -0.31 -4.88
N ALA A 362 9.35 -1.54 -5.15
CA ALA A 362 8.11 -2.10 -4.63
C ALA A 362 8.18 -2.28 -3.11
N SER A 363 7.13 -1.86 -2.42
CA SER A 363 6.96 -2.16 -0.99
C SER A 363 6.62 -3.64 -0.80
N PRO A 364 7.18 -4.32 0.19
CA PRO A 364 6.87 -5.72 0.47
C PRO A 364 5.43 -5.88 0.97
N VAL A 365 4.91 -7.09 0.83
CA VAL A 365 3.64 -7.52 1.42
C VAL A 365 3.87 -8.69 2.37
N TRP A 366 3.06 -8.74 3.42
CA TRP A 366 2.97 -9.89 4.32
C TRP A 366 1.66 -10.63 4.06
N ALA A 367 1.75 -11.93 3.92
CA ALA A 367 0.61 -12.82 3.81
C ALA A 367 0.98 -14.22 4.30
N ASP A 368 0.06 -14.89 4.99
CA ASP A 368 0.19 -16.30 5.40
C ASP A 368 1.53 -16.63 6.10
N GLY A 369 1.98 -15.76 7.02
CA GLY A 369 3.22 -15.91 7.77
C GLY A 369 4.51 -15.63 6.98
N ARG A 370 4.41 -15.08 5.78
CA ARG A 370 5.55 -14.85 4.87
C ARG A 370 5.63 -13.42 4.40
N LEU A 371 6.85 -12.99 4.09
CA LEU A 371 7.19 -11.70 3.51
C LEU A 371 7.57 -11.91 2.04
N TYR A 372 7.02 -11.09 1.16
CA TYR A 372 7.26 -11.15 -0.29
C TYR A 372 8.00 -9.87 -0.71
N PHE A 373 9.28 -10.00 -1.05
CA PHE A 373 10.14 -8.90 -1.47
C PHE A 373 10.33 -8.95 -2.99
N LEU A 374 9.67 -8.05 -3.72
CA LEU A 374 9.72 -7.96 -5.19
C LEU A 374 10.80 -6.96 -5.62
N SER A 375 11.81 -7.42 -6.35
CA SER A 375 12.88 -6.59 -6.90
C SER A 375 12.49 -5.93 -8.22
N GLU A 376 13.24 -4.87 -8.61
CA GLU A 376 13.05 -4.18 -9.91
C GLU A 376 13.27 -5.09 -11.13
N LYS A 377 13.95 -6.23 -10.99
CA LYS A 377 14.12 -7.23 -12.07
C LYS A 377 13.05 -8.33 -12.10
N GLY A 378 12.01 -8.21 -11.26
CA GLY A 378 10.92 -9.18 -11.19
C GLY A 378 11.26 -10.45 -10.40
N LYS A 379 12.36 -10.44 -9.64
CA LYS A 379 12.66 -11.50 -8.68
C LYS A 379 11.90 -11.23 -7.39
N THR A 380 11.13 -12.22 -6.93
CA THR A 380 10.45 -12.19 -5.62
C THR A 380 11.14 -13.16 -4.67
N THR A 381 11.72 -12.65 -3.58
CA THR A 381 12.24 -13.48 -2.49
C THR A 381 11.15 -13.61 -1.43
N VAL A 382 10.78 -14.84 -1.11
CA VAL A 382 9.80 -15.19 -0.07
C VAL A 382 10.55 -15.61 1.18
N VAL A 383 10.29 -14.91 2.31
CA VAL A 383 10.98 -15.09 3.59
C VAL A 383 9.96 -15.36 4.69
N GLU A 384 10.25 -16.23 5.64
CA GLU A 384 9.41 -16.41 6.83
C GLU A 384 9.39 -15.14 7.69
N ALA A 385 8.21 -14.72 8.15
CA ALA A 385 8.05 -13.53 8.99
C ALA A 385 8.34 -13.84 10.46
N ARG A 386 9.62 -14.08 10.80
CA ARG A 386 10.07 -14.46 12.14
C ARG A 386 11.45 -13.85 12.50
N PRO A 387 11.89 -13.94 13.79
CA PRO A 387 13.15 -13.35 14.22
C PRO A 387 14.40 -14.10 13.73
N GLN A 388 14.26 -15.23 13.04
CA GLN A 388 15.34 -15.94 12.34
C GLN A 388 15.13 -15.83 10.83
N PHE A 389 16.18 -15.43 10.11
CA PHE A 389 16.13 -15.32 8.66
C PHE A 389 16.04 -16.69 7.98
N LYS A 390 15.00 -16.91 7.18
CA LYS A 390 14.84 -18.10 6.36
C LYS A 390 14.16 -17.77 5.05
N ILE A 391 14.85 -17.98 3.93
CA ILE A 391 14.28 -17.94 2.60
C ILE A 391 13.45 -19.21 2.40
N VAL A 392 12.21 -19.04 1.93
CA VAL A 392 11.29 -20.13 1.60
C VAL A 392 11.35 -20.43 0.11
N ALA A 393 11.35 -19.37 -0.73
CA ALA A 393 11.40 -19.50 -2.19
C ALA A 393 12.01 -18.26 -2.84
N GLN A 394 12.45 -18.42 -4.09
CA GLN A 394 12.88 -17.35 -4.97
C GLN A 394 12.23 -17.55 -6.34
N ASN A 395 11.46 -16.58 -6.77
CA ASN A 395 10.63 -16.63 -7.96
C ASN A 395 11.05 -15.55 -8.94
N GLU A 396 10.97 -15.80 -10.25
CA GLU A 396 11.38 -14.82 -11.26
C GLU A 396 10.35 -14.70 -12.38
N LEU A 397 9.92 -13.45 -12.65
CA LEU A 397 9.08 -13.11 -13.81
C LEU A 397 9.91 -12.63 -15.01
N LYS A 398 11.21 -12.29 -14.80
CA LYS A 398 12.14 -11.77 -15.81
C LYS A 398 11.64 -10.49 -16.50
N GLU A 399 10.86 -9.70 -15.80
CA GLU A 399 10.34 -8.39 -16.26
C GLU A 399 10.63 -7.30 -15.23
N LYS A 400 10.76 -6.07 -15.70
CA LYS A 400 10.96 -4.92 -14.82
C LYS A 400 9.71 -4.67 -14.02
N CYS A 401 9.85 -4.54 -12.69
CA CYS A 401 8.77 -4.31 -11.73
C CYS A 401 9.11 -3.10 -10.86
N GLY A 402 8.13 -2.23 -10.63
CA GLY A 402 8.27 -1.07 -9.74
C GLY A 402 7.08 -0.90 -8.80
N ALA A 403 5.93 -1.44 -9.19
CA ALA A 403 4.70 -1.40 -8.42
C ALA A 403 4.71 -2.43 -7.28
N SER A 404 4.11 -2.06 -6.14
CA SER A 404 3.94 -2.99 -5.02
C SER A 404 2.85 -4.04 -5.35
N PRO A 405 3.04 -5.31 -4.96
CA PRO A 405 2.05 -6.35 -5.20
C PRO A 405 0.74 -6.12 -4.43
N ALA A 406 -0.34 -6.71 -4.93
CA ALA A 406 -1.60 -6.87 -4.20
C ALA A 406 -1.86 -8.34 -3.89
N VAL A 407 -2.55 -8.62 -2.79
CA VAL A 407 -2.96 -9.97 -2.41
C VAL A 407 -4.48 -9.98 -2.28
N SER A 408 -5.13 -10.87 -3.00
CA SER A 408 -6.59 -11.00 -2.93
C SER A 408 -7.02 -12.38 -3.44
N GLN A 409 -7.93 -13.00 -2.70
CA GLN A 409 -8.57 -14.27 -3.05
C GLN A 409 -7.56 -15.37 -3.42
N LYS A 410 -6.53 -15.50 -2.57
CA LYS A 410 -5.42 -16.47 -2.67
C LYS A 410 -4.50 -16.27 -3.87
N ASN A 411 -4.58 -15.15 -4.56
CA ASN A 411 -3.69 -14.79 -5.65
C ASN A 411 -2.84 -13.57 -5.29
N ILE A 412 -1.63 -13.49 -5.87
CA ILE A 412 -0.78 -12.30 -5.82
C ILE A 412 -0.85 -11.63 -7.20
N PHE A 413 -1.19 -10.34 -7.21
CA PHE A 413 -1.21 -9.53 -8.43
C PHE A 413 0.06 -8.71 -8.51
N ILE A 414 0.83 -8.92 -9.58
CA ILE A 414 2.12 -8.24 -9.81
C ILE A 414 2.05 -7.47 -11.11
N ARG A 415 2.29 -6.16 -11.04
CA ARG A 415 2.43 -5.32 -12.22
C ARG A 415 3.89 -5.18 -12.61
N SER A 416 4.23 -5.61 -13.81
CA SER A 416 5.48 -5.31 -14.49
C SER A 416 5.36 -4.04 -15.36
N GLU A 417 6.43 -3.67 -16.06
CA GLU A 417 6.43 -2.53 -16.97
C GLU A 417 5.37 -2.67 -18.09
N ASN A 418 5.15 -3.88 -18.59
CA ASN A 418 4.27 -4.14 -19.73
C ASN A 418 3.04 -5.00 -19.41
N ASN A 419 3.05 -5.73 -18.30
CA ASN A 419 2.03 -6.73 -18.00
C ASN A 419 1.49 -6.61 -16.57
N LEU A 420 0.30 -7.16 -16.39
CA LEU A 420 -0.25 -7.50 -15.08
C LEU A 420 -0.36 -9.02 -14.99
N TYR A 421 0.13 -9.58 -13.90
CA TYR A 421 0.10 -11.01 -13.60
C TYR A 421 -0.86 -11.29 -12.45
N SER A 422 -1.58 -12.40 -12.54
CA SER A 422 -2.19 -13.08 -11.40
C SER A 422 -1.39 -14.34 -11.11
N ILE A 423 -0.73 -14.38 -9.97
CA ILE A 423 0.04 -15.53 -9.51
C ILE A 423 -0.84 -16.35 -8.58
N GLY A 424 -0.94 -17.65 -8.86
CA GLY A 424 -1.79 -18.59 -8.13
C GLY A 424 -2.49 -19.55 -9.07
N ARG A 425 -3.48 -20.27 -8.57
CA ARG A 425 -4.24 -21.23 -9.38
C ARG A 425 -5.33 -20.52 -10.19
N SER A 426 -5.49 -20.93 -11.45
CA SER A 426 -6.73 -20.70 -12.18
C SER A 426 -7.85 -21.46 -11.47
N ARG A 427 -8.96 -20.82 -11.20
CA ARG A 427 -10.15 -21.48 -10.64
C ARG A 427 -11.15 -21.78 -11.73
#